data_dfe248e6c48693ed1750632152ecd7b5
#
_entry.id   dfe248e6c48693ed1750632152ecd7b5
#
_cell.length_a   1.000
_cell.length_b   1.000
_cell.length_c   1.000
_cell.angle_alpha   90.00
_cell.angle_beta   90.00
_cell.angle_gamma   90.00
#
_symmetry.space_group_name_H-M   'P 1'
#
loop_
_entity.id
_entity.type
_entity.pdbx_description
1 polymer ?
#
loop_
_entity_poly.entity_id
_entity_poly.type
_entity_poly.pdbx_seq_one_letter_code
_entity_poly.pdbx_strand_id
1 'polypeptide(L)'
;MLVRRLLMPLLLVAAMLALAVPASAGPRTDAAFVRATNADRREEGRKSMATSRTLAKLARSHSVAMARKSASRYGGRCDARAQWHNDISKSSDHWVWLGQNVGCGSMGSDGVAASVRRIQNAFMRSPGHRRNILYRKANLFGVGTFIKDDIIWVTVNFEQTTPGWG
;
A
#
# COMPACT_ATOMS: atom_id res chain seq x y z
N MET A 1 -44.32 -29.07 56.64
CA MET A 1 -42.92 -29.00 56.20
C MET A 1 -42.90 -28.61 54.72
N LEU A 2 -42.56 -27.34 54.46
CA LEU A 2 -42.65 -26.73 53.13
C LEU A 2 -41.22 -26.65 52.56
N VAL A 3 -40.93 -27.47 51.52
CA VAL A 3 -39.61 -27.47 50.86
C VAL A 3 -39.63 -26.39 49.78
N ARG A 4 -38.93 -25.28 50.06
CA ARG A 4 -38.74 -24.16 49.12
C ARG A 4 -37.62 -24.55 48.10
N ARG A 5 -38.02 -24.84 46.87
CA ARG A 5 -37.07 -25.02 45.75
C ARG A 5 -36.57 -23.67 45.28
N LEU A 6 -35.31 -23.37 45.52
CA LEU A 6 -34.59 -22.20 44.95
C LEU A 6 -34.25 -22.54 43.47
N LEU A 7 -34.89 -21.85 42.56
CA LEU A 7 -34.51 -21.82 41.15
C LEU A 7 -33.41 -20.78 40.99
N MET A 8 -32.19 -21.23 40.76
CA MET A 8 -31.09 -20.35 40.33
C MET A 8 -31.23 -20.03 38.84
N PRO A 9 -31.21 -18.77 38.40
CA PRO A 9 -31.18 -18.45 36.98
C PRO A 9 -29.76 -18.69 36.46
N LEU A 10 -29.62 -19.57 35.48
CA LEU A 10 -28.39 -19.79 34.72
C LEU A 10 -28.19 -18.60 33.80
N LEU A 11 -27.28 -17.68 34.15
CA LEU A 11 -26.86 -16.57 33.28
C LEU A 11 -25.96 -17.16 32.18
N LEU A 12 -26.51 -17.29 30.98
CA LEU A 12 -25.76 -17.60 29.77
C LEU A 12 -24.99 -16.33 29.34
N VAL A 13 -23.71 -16.27 29.68
CA VAL A 13 -22.80 -15.26 29.12
C VAL A 13 -22.42 -15.72 27.74
N ALA A 14 -23.11 -15.18 26.73
CA ALA A 14 -22.71 -15.35 25.35
C ALA A 14 -21.44 -14.54 25.11
N ALA A 15 -20.27 -15.18 25.17
CA ALA A 15 -19.01 -14.59 24.73
C ALA A 15 -19.07 -14.37 23.21
N MET A 16 -19.36 -13.13 22.79
CA MET A 16 -19.15 -12.72 21.40
C MET A 16 -17.65 -12.76 21.13
N LEU A 17 -17.17 -13.86 20.54
CA LEU A 17 -15.88 -13.89 19.89
C LEU A 17 -15.97 -12.96 18.68
N ALA A 18 -15.51 -11.73 18.86
CA ALA A 18 -15.25 -10.85 17.73
C ALA A 18 -14.14 -11.52 16.89
N LEU A 19 -14.53 -12.20 15.83
CA LEU A 19 -13.61 -12.61 14.77
C LEU A 19 -12.97 -11.33 14.22
N ALA A 20 -11.77 -11.02 14.68
CA ALA A 20 -10.93 -10.00 14.07
C ALA A 20 -10.70 -10.45 12.61
N VAL A 21 -11.51 -9.94 11.69
CA VAL A 21 -11.26 -10.04 10.26
C VAL A 21 -9.89 -9.40 10.07
N PRO A 22 -8.88 -10.15 9.59
CA PRO A 22 -7.59 -9.53 9.29
C PRO A 22 -7.91 -8.41 8.32
N ALA A 23 -7.69 -7.16 8.74
CA ALA A 23 -7.87 -6.01 7.91
C ALA A 23 -6.97 -6.23 6.69
N SER A 24 -7.57 -6.62 5.55
CA SER A 24 -6.86 -6.63 4.27
C SER A 24 -6.54 -5.17 3.99
N ALA A 25 -5.36 -4.76 4.39
CA ALA A 25 -4.90 -3.38 4.44
C ALA A 25 -4.70 -2.77 3.04
N GLY A 26 -5.10 -3.49 1.99
CA GLY A 26 -4.93 -3.08 0.61
C GLY A 26 -5.62 -1.74 0.28
N PRO A 27 -6.94 -1.67 0.20
CA PRO A 27 -7.61 -0.53 -0.44
C PRO A 27 -7.45 0.80 0.32
N ARG A 28 -7.46 0.79 1.65
CA ARG A 28 -7.32 2.01 2.46
C ARG A 28 -5.90 2.57 2.43
N THR A 29 -4.90 1.69 2.48
CA THR A 29 -3.48 2.07 2.43
C THR A 29 -3.11 2.55 1.03
N ASP A 30 -3.56 1.86 -0.01
CA ASP A 30 -3.39 2.28 -1.41
C ASP A 30 -3.98 3.68 -1.63
N ALA A 31 -5.21 3.92 -1.17
CA ALA A 31 -5.85 5.24 -1.27
C ALA A 31 -5.10 6.33 -0.51
N ALA A 32 -4.48 6.01 0.63
CA ALA A 32 -3.65 6.97 1.37
C ALA A 32 -2.40 7.35 0.58
N PHE A 33 -1.70 6.39 -0.04
CA PHE A 33 -0.57 6.69 -0.93
C PHE A 33 -0.99 7.47 -2.17
N VAL A 34 -2.15 7.14 -2.77
CA VAL A 34 -2.69 7.90 -3.92
C VAL A 34 -2.87 9.37 -3.55
N ARG A 35 -3.49 9.64 -2.40
CA ARG A 35 -3.68 11.02 -1.93
C ARG A 35 -2.34 11.73 -1.65
N ALA A 36 -1.41 11.05 -0.95
CA ALA A 36 -0.11 11.61 -0.60
C ALA A 36 0.72 11.93 -1.85
N THR A 37 0.82 11.00 -2.80
CA THR A 37 1.55 11.20 -4.06
C THR A 37 0.99 12.37 -4.85
N ASN A 38 -0.34 12.49 -4.98
CA ASN A 38 -0.94 13.62 -5.69
C ASN A 38 -0.87 14.94 -4.89
N ALA A 39 -0.79 14.90 -3.56
CA ALA A 39 -0.54 16.07 -2.74
C ALA A 39 0.87 16.62 -3.00
N ASP A 40 1.90 15.78 -2.90
CA ASP A 40 3.29 16.17 -3.20
C ASP A 40 3.42 16.74 -4.60
N ARG A 41 2.74 16.14 -5.59
CA ARG A 41 2.75 16.67 -6.96
C ARG A 41 2.19 18.10 -7.03
N ARG A 42 1.04 18.34 -6.38
CA ARG A 42 0.42 19.69 -6.37
C ARG A 42 1.31 20.72 -5.65
N GLU A 43 1.90 20.34 -4.52
CA GLU A 43 2.83 21.19 -3.76
C GLU A 43 4.04 21.60 -4.60
N GLU A 44 4.48 20.72 -5.49
CA GLU A 44 5.59 20.95 -6.43
C GLU A 44 5.15 21.49 -7.81
N GLY A 45 3.92 22.00 -7.90
CA GLY A 45 3.40 22.62 -9.14
C GLY A 45 3.20 21.62 -10.29
N ARG A 46 2.94 20.34 -9.98
CA ARG A 46 2.62 19.30 -10.97
C ARG A 46 1.12 19.00 -10.98
N LYS A 47 0.59 18.67 -12.15
CA LYS A 47 -0.79 18.15 -12.24
C LYS A 47 -0.92 16.82 -11.51
N SER A 48 -2.06 16.59 -10.87
CA SER A 48 -2.40 15.28 -10.33
C SER A 48 -2.49 14.25 -11.46
N MET A 49 -2.15 13.00 -11.14
CA MET A 49 -2.29 11.87 -12.06
C MET A 49 -3.60 11.13 -11.77
N ALA A 50 -4.18 10.54 -12.80
CA ALA A 50 -5.29 9.59 -12.67
C ALA A 50 -4.77 8.21 -12.21
N THR A 51 -5.64 7.42 -11.59
CA THR A 51 -5.29 6.07 -11.15
C THR A 51 -5.61 5.03 -12.22
N SER A 52 -4.70 4.08 -12.43
CA SER A 52 -4.88 2.93 -13.31
C SER A 52 -5.05 1.65 -12.48
N ARG A 53 -6.15 0.91 -12.74
CA ARG A 53 -6.39 -0.39 -12.09
C ARG A 53 -5.34 -1.43 -12.48
N THR A 54 -4.88 -1.42 -13.72
CA THR A 54 -3.84 -2.32 -14.22
C THR A 54 -2.52 -2.08 -13.51
N LEU A 55 -2.07 -0.82 -13.44
CA LEU A 55 -0.85 -0.45 -12.71
C LEU A 55 -0.95 -0.79 -11.21
N ALA A 56 -2.11 -0.59 -10.60
CA ALA A 56 -2.33 -0.92 -9.19
C ALA A 56 -2.29 -2.44 -8.94
N LYS A 57 -2.88 -3.25 -9.84
CA LYS A 57 -2.82 -4.72 -9.75
C LYS A 57 -1.38 -5.22 -9.84
N LEU A 58 -0.60 -4.72 -10.80
CA LEU A 58 0.82 -5.04 -10.94
C LEU A 58 1.62 -4.62 -9.70
N ALA A 59 1.38 -3.41 -9.20
CA ALA A 59 2.02 -2.88 -8.00
C ALA A 59 1.75 -3.75 -6.77
N ARG A 60 0.49 -4.17 -6.58
CA ARG A 60 0.12 -5.04 -5.47
C ARG A 60 0.80 -6.41 -5.55
N SER A 61 0.78 -7.05 -6.72
CA SER A 61 1.45 -8.34 -6.92
C SER A 61 2.94 -8.24 -6.59
N HIS A 62 3.57 -7.13 -6.96
CA HIS A 62 4.98 -6.89 -6.68
C HIS A 62 5.24 -6.66 -5.19
N SER A 63 4.41 -5.89 -4.49
CA SER A 63 4.53 -5.68 -3.04
C SER A 63 4.39 -7.00 -2.26
N VAL A 64 3.48 -7.89 -2.67
CA VAL A 64 3.37 -9.25 -2.12
C VAL A 64 4.65 -10.04 -2.35
N ALA A 65 5.23 -9.97 -3.56
CA ALA A 65 6.46 -10.68 -3.88
C ALA A 65 7.65 -10.19 -3.05
N MET A 66 7.79 -8.87 -2.85
CA MET A 66 8.81 -8.29 -1.96
C MET A 66 8.68 -8.79 -0.51
N ALA A 67 7.47 -8.78 0.03
CA ALA A 67 7.20 -9.25 1.39
C ALA A 67 7.52 -10.75 1.54
N ARG A 68 7.17 -11.57 0.56
CA ARG A 68 7.48 -13.01 0.53
C ARG A 68 8.99 -13.26 0.47
N LYS A 69 9.71 -12.53 -0.38
CA LYS A 69 11.18 -12.61 -0.48
C LYS A 69 11.83 -12.23 0.84
N SER A 70 11.35 -11.18 1.51
CA SER A 70 11.85 -10.79 2.81
C SER A 70 11.59 -11.86 3.87
N ALA A 71 10.38 -12.41 3.93
CA ALA A 71 10.05 -13.48 4.88
C ALA A 71 10.94 -14.72 4.70
N SER A 72 11.23 -15.11 3.45
CA SER A 72 12.02 -16.32 3.16
C SER A 72 13.53 -16.14 3.31
N ARG A 73 14.07 -14.92 3.19
CA ARG A 73 15.51 -14.69 3.09
C ARG A 73 16.07 -13.66 4.07
N TYR A 74 15.23 -12.79 4.62
CA TYR A 74 15.68 -11.64 5.42
C TYR A 74 14.90 -11.48 6.73
N GLY A 75 14.29 -12.56 7.22
CA GLY A 75 13.57 -12.59 8.49
C GLY A 75 12.32 -11.72 8.54
N GLY A 76 11.69 -11.46 7.40
CA GLY A 76 10.46 -10.68 7.31
C GLY A 76 10.61 -9.16 7.49
N ARG A 77 11.84 -8.65 7.66
CA ARG A 77 12.09 -7.23 7.92
C ARG A 77 12.02 -6.38 6.65
N CYS A 78 11.81 -5.07 6.82
CA CYS A 78 11.96 -4.10 5.75
C CYS A 78 13.44 -3.98 5.37
N ASP A 79 13.87 -4.79 4.42
CA ASP A 79 15.27 -4.92 3.98
C ASP A 79 15.38 -4.47 2.51
N ALA A 80 16.36 -3.61 2.22
CA ALA A 80 16.60 -3.10 0.87
C ALA A 80 16.87 -4.24 -0.14
N ARG A 81 17.49 -5.35 0.30
CA ARG A 81 17.76 -6.52 -0.53
C ARG A 81 16.50 -7.30 -0.93
N ALA A 82 15.39 -7.09 -0.21
CA ALA A 82 14.07 -7.62 -0.58
C ALA A 82 13.36 -6.73 -1.60
N GLN A 83 13.88 -5.52 -1.86
CA GLN A 83 13.31 -4.55 -2.78
C GLN A 83 14.04 -4.64 -4.12
N TRP A 84 13.28 -4.73 -5.19
CA TRP A 84 13.80 -4.69 -6.57
C TRP A 84 12.74 -4.06 -7.48
N HIS A 85 13.13 -3.67 -8.68
CA HIS A 85 12.17 -3.23 -9.70
C HIS A 85 11.78 -4.42 -10.58
N ASN A 86 10.50 -4.53 -10.91
CA ASN A 86 10.01 -5.52 -11.85
C ASN A 86 9.61 -4.87 -13.18
N ASP A 87 9.54 -5.67 -14.22
CA ASP A 87 9.06 -5.23 -15.52
C ASP A 87 7.56 -4.89 -15.46
N ILE A 88 7.23 -3.67 -15.84
CA ILE A 88 5.86 -3.16 -15.94
C ILE A 88 5.49 -2.77 -17.37
N SER A 89 6.31 -3.11 -18.36
CA SER A 89 6.09 -2.77 -19.77
C SER A 89 4.78 -3.35 -20.33
N LYS A 90 4.27 -4.41 -19.71
CA LYS A 90 2.99 -5.03 -20.06
C LYS A 90 1.76 -4.33 -19.42
N SER A 91 1.94 -3.15 -18.81
CA SER A 91 0.83 -2.40 -18.20
C SER A 91 -0.16 -1.87 -19.24
N SER A 92 0.34 -1.45 -20.38
CA SER A 92 -0.45 -1.04 -21.54
C SER A 92 0.41 -1.10 -22.81
N ASP A 93 -0.23 -1.05 -23.99
CA ASP A 93 0.46 -0.96 -25.27
C ASP A 93 0.68 0.51 -25.71
N HIS A 94 0.31 1.46 -24.85
CA HIS A 94 0.30 2.90 -25.18
C HIS A 94 1.23 3.75 -24.31
N TRP A 95 2.13 3.11 -23.54
CA TRP A 95 3.07 3.85 -22.72
C TRP A 95 4.21 4.46 -23.54
N VAL A 96 4.62 5.65 -23.14
CA VAL A 96 5.79 6.36 -23.68
C VAL A 96 6.92 6.38 -22.65
N TRP A 97 6.54 6.38 -21.37
CA TRP A 97 7.48 6.33 -20.25
C TRP A 97 6.85 5.57 -19.09
N LEU A 98 7.69 4.81 -18.41
CA LEU A 98 7.36 4.06 -17.23
C LEU A 98 8.33 4.39 -16.09
N GLY A 99 7.81 4.45 -14.89
CA GLY A 99 8.58 4.61 -13.66
C GLY A 99 8.04 3.74 -12.55
N GLN A 100 8.90 3.37 -11.62
CA GLN A 100 8.49 2.56 -10.48
C GLN A 100 9.22 3.03 -9.22
N ASN A 101 8.47 3.22 -8.14
CA ASN A 101 8.99 3.37 -6.80
C ASN A 101 8.63 2.12 -5.98
N VAL A 102 9.60 1.59 -5.28
CA VAL A 102 9.41 0.47 -4.36
C VAL A 102 9.94 0.84 -2.98
N GLY A 103 9.29 0.35 -1.95
CA GLY A 103 9.71 0.63 -0.59
C GLY A 103 9.00 -0.21 0.45
N CYS A 104 9.44 -0.07 1.67
CA CYS A 104 8.77 -0.61 2.83
C CYS A 104 9.02 0.28 4.05
N GLY A 105 8.21 0.09 5.07
CA GLY A 105 8.37 0.77 6.36
C GLY A 105 7.50 0.13 7.42
N SER A 106 7.92 0.24 8.66
CA SER A 106 7.14 -0.27 9.79
C SER A 106 5.84 0.52 9.96
N MET A 107 4.78 -0.20 10.25
CA MET A 107 3.53 0.39 10.72
C MET A 107 3.72 0.80 12.18
N GLY A 108 3.62 2.09 12.45
CA GLY A 108 3.71 2.62 13.81
C GLY A 108 2.38 2.53 14.56
N SER A 109 2.43 2.69 15.89
CA SER A 109 1.25 2.77 16.75
C SER A 109 0.33 3.97 16.41
N ASP A 110 0.85 4.98 15.70
CA ASP A 110 0.14 6.15 15.18
C ASP A 110 -0.71 5.84 13.91
N GLY A 111 -0.70 4.59 13.49
CA GLY A 111 -1.60 4.04 12.47
C GLY A 111 -1.14 4.19 11.02
N VAL A 112 -1.99 3.70 10.12
CA VAL A 112 -1.70 3.58 8.68
C VAL A 112 -1.38 4.93 8.04
N ALA A 113 -2.15 5.98 8.33
CA ALA A 113 -1.98 7.27 7.68
C ALA A 113 -0.62 7.92 7.98
N ALA A 114 -0.17 7.84 9.23
CA ALA A 114 1.13 8.37 9.63
C ALA A 114 2.27 7.52 9.04
N SER A 115 2.12 6.20 9.01
CA SER A 115 3.10 5.28 8.40
C SER A 115 3.25 5.52 6.91
N VAL A 116 2.14 5.70 6.19
CA VAL A 116 2.14 6.08 4.76
C VAL A 116 2.90 7.40 4.56
N ARG A 117 2.63 8.41 5.39
CA ARG A 117 3.31 9.71 5.29
C ARG A 117 4.82 9.58 5.49
N ARG A 118 5.28 8.76 6.46
CA ARG A 118 6.71 8.50 6.66
C ARG A 118 7.38 7.88 5.43
N ILE A 119 6.74 6.88 4.82
CA ILE A 119 7.27 6.22 3.62
C ILE A 119 7.24 7.17 2.42
N GLN A 120 6.15 7.92 2.23
CA GLN A 120 6.04 8.90 1.15
C GLN A 120 7.09 10.01 1.29
N ASN A 121 7.32 10.51 2.50
CA ASN A 121 8.40 11.47 2.77
C ASN A 121 9.79 10.87 2.48
N ALA A 122 10.00 9.59 2.72
CA ALA A 122 11.24 8.92 2.34
C ALA A 122 11.41 8.87 0.81
N PHE A 123 10.35 8.59 0.07
CA PHE A 123 10.37 8.68 -1.39
C PHE A 123 10.69 10.10 -1.88
N MET A 124 10.10 11.13 -1.28
CA MET A 124 10.38 12.52 -1.66
C MET A 124 11.80 12.99 -1.31
N ARG A 125 12.43 12.41 -0.29
CA ARG A 125 13.85 12.69 0.02
C ARG A 125 14.84 11.92 -0.87
N SER A 126 14.40 10.86 -1.53
CA SER A 126 15.24 10.07 -2.45
C SER A 126 15.20 10.67 -3.86
N PRO A 127 16.34 11.12 -4.43
CA PRO A 127 16.34 11.75 -5.75
C PRO A 127 15.71 10.91 -6.85
N GLY A 128 15.94 9.59 -6.86
CA GLY A 128 15.36 8.67 -7.85
C GLY A 128 13.84 8.57 -7.72
N HIS A 129 13.35 8.30 -6.51
CA HIS A 129 11.93 8.18 -6.25
C HIS A 129 11.19 9.50 -6.48
N ARG A 130 11.75 10.61 -6.00
CA ARG A 130 11.20 11.95 -6.20
C ARG A 130 11.06 12.30 -7.69
N ARG A 131 12.08 11.98 -8.50
CA ARG A 131 12.03 12.20 -9.95
C ARG A 131 10.84 11.49 -10.61
N ASN A 132 10.56 10.24 -10.22
CA ASN A 132 9.40 9.51 -10.74
C ASN A 132 8.08 10.18 -10.30
N ILE A 133 7.94 10.54 -9.02
CA ILE A 133 6.75 11.22 -8.49
C ILE A 133 6.50 12.53 -9.23
N LEU A 134 7.54 13.31 -9.49
CA LEU A 134 7.44 14.66 -10.05
C LEU A 134 7.59 14.70 -11.58
N TYR A 135 7.68 13.55 -12.24
CA TYR A 135 7.78 13.54 -13.70
C TYR A 135 6.59 14.24 -14.33
N ARG A 136 6.89 15.30 -15.11
CA ARG A 136 5.86 16.26 -15.55
C ARG A 136 4.82 15.63 -16.48
N LYS A 137 5.25 14.68 -17.28
CA LYS A 137 4.42 14.06 -18.32
C LYS A 137 3.68 12.81 -17.83
N ALA A 138 3.98 12.30 -16.62
CA ALA A 138 3.22 11.20 -16.05
C ALA A 138 1.75 11.63 -15.87
N ASN A 139 0.84 10.84 -16.38
CA ASN A 139 -0.60 11.09 -16.33
C ASN A 139 -1.39 9.96 -15.65
N LEU A 140 -0.82 8.76 -15.58
CA LEU A 140 -1.39 7.61 -14.89
C LEU A 140 -0.44 7.07 -13.82
N PHE A 141 -1.00 6.50 -12.77
CA PHE A 141 -0.23 5.73 -11.80
C PHE A 141 -1.10 4.69 -11.08
N GLY A 142 -0.46 3.70 -10.48
CA GLY A 142 -1.12 2.71 -9.67
C GLY A 142 -0.31 2.39 -8.42
N VAL A 143 -0.98 2.34 -7.30
CA VAL A 143 -0.39 1.99 -6.01
C VAL A 143 -0.87 0.61 -5.60
N GLY A 144 0.04 -0.20 -5.11
CA GLY A 144 -0.28 -1.48 -4.48
C GLY A 144 0.53 -1.67 -3.22
N THR A 145 -0.17 -1.90 -2.11
CA THR A 145 0.45 -2.17 -0.82
C THR A 145 0.14 -3.57 -0.33
N PHE A 146 1.04 -4.11 0.48
CA PHE A 146 0.82 -5.34 1.22
C PHE A 146 1.36 -5.15 2.63
N ILE A 147 0.57 -5.49 3.66
CA ILE A 147 1.01 -5.43 5.05
C ILE A 147 1.22 -6.85 5.54
N LYS A 148 2.40 -7.08 6.11
CA LYS A 148 2.78 -8.32 6.74
C LYS A 148 3.72 -8.02 7.90
N ASP A 149 3.44 -8.61 9.06
CA ASP A 149 4.27 -8.50 10.27
C ASP A 149 4.59 -7.01 10.62
N ASP A 150 3.54 -6.17 10.63
CA ASP A 150 3.60 -4.72 10.87
C ASP A 150 4.52 -3.95 9.90
N ILE A 151 4.81 -4.51 8.74
CA ILE A 151 5.54 -3.84 7.67
C ILE A 151 4.62 -3.58 6.49
N ILE A 152 4.56 -2.33 6.08
CA ILE A 152 3.92 -1.91 4.84
C ILE A 152 4.95 -2.06 3.71
N TRP A 153 4.68 -2.93 2.76
CA TRP A 153 5.37 -3.04 1.49
C TRP A 153 4.58 -2.26 0.46
N VAL A 154 5.24 -1.42 -0.31
CA VAL A 154 4.59 -0.56 -1.29
C VAL A 154 5.33 -0.54 -2.61
N THR A 155 4.56 -0.60 -3.68
CA THR A 155 4.99 -0.33 -5.04
C THR A 155 4.09 0.76 -5.62
N VAL A 156 4.70 1.72 -6.31
CA VAL A 156 4.00 2.74 -7.08
C VAL A 156 4.52 2.67 -8.51
N ASN A 157 3.66 2.31 -9.43
CA ASN A 157 3.95 2.29 -10.87
C ASN A 157 3.42 3.59 -11.48
N PHE A 158 4.24 4.24 -12.30
CA PHE A 158 3.92 5.48 -13.00
C PHE A 158 3.97 5.24 -14.50
N GLU A 159 3.10 5.93 -15.22
CA GLU A 159 3.03 5.83 -16.67
C GLU A 159 2.79 7.22 -17.29
N GLN A 160 3.45 7.47 -18.41
CA GLN A 160 3.02 8.45 -19.41
C GLN A 160 2.44 7.68 -20.57
N THR A 161 1.16 7.88 -20.87
CA THR A 161 0.52 7.35 -22.08
C THR A 161 0.70 8.29 -23.25
N THR A 162 0.56 7.78 -24.48
CA THR A 162 0.41 8.62 -25.67
C THR A 162 -0.79 9.55 -25.54
N PRO A 163 -0.76 10.78 -26.12
CA PRO A 163 -1.91 11.67 -26.12
C PRO A 163 -3.16 10.98 -26.71
N GLY A 164 -4.29 11.12 -26.01
CA GLY A 164 -5.56 10.52 -26.43
C GLY A 164 -5.88 9.17 -25.75
N TRP A 165 -4.97 8.63 -24.95
CA TRP A 165 -5.16 7.41 -24.15
C TRP A 165 -4.97 7.74 -22.66
N GLY A 166 -6.08 7.91 -21.93
CA GLY A 166 -6.06 8.18 -20.49
C GLY A 166 -7.46 8.38 -19.94
#